data_544b2560e2155dfdbe029a0142699875
#
_entry.id   544b2560e2155dfdbe029a0142699875
#
_cell.length_a   1.000
_cell.length_b   1.000
_cell.length_c   1.000
_cell.angle_alpha   90.00
_cell.angle_beta   90.00
_cell.angle_gamma   90.00
#
_symmetry.space_group_name_H-M   'P 1'
#
loop_
_entity.id
_entity.type
_entity.pdbx_description
1 polymer ?
#
loop_
_entity_poly.entity_id
_entity_poly.type
_entity_poly.pdbx_seq_one_letter_code
_entity_poly.pdbx_strand_id
1 'polypeptide(L)'
;DGICRVTDTRYTRTIQFQDINYQLSQNEDKQALFDGWCDFLNYFDPSIHFQFSFFDLAANPKVFEQRIDIPAQNDDFDSIRAEYANMLRSQLARGNNGLQKQKYLTFGIEADSYKAAKTRLERIELDLLNNFRKLGVQAKALDGKARLELMHGICHMDTQEPFRFDWSWLVPSGLTTQDFIAPSSFEFKDGRTFRIGKTYCAASYLQILAPELSDRALKNFLDMESSLLVSMHIHSLDQAEAVKTIKHKITELDRTKIEEQKKAVRAGYDMDIIPSDLATYGEEAKKLLQDLQSHNERMFLLTLVIINTCLLYTSPSPRDYAAS
;
A
#
# COMPACT_ATOMS: atom_id res chain seq x y z
N ASP A 1 17.14 -15.52 -2.82
CA ASP A 1 16.96 -14.98 -1.47
C ASP A 1 16.02 -13.77 -1.36
N GLY A 2 15.33 -13.36 -2.44
CA GLY A 2 14.29 -12.33 -2.41
C GLY A 2 14.76 -10.88 -2.28
N ILE A 3 16.07 -10.63 -2.25
CA ILE A 3 16.63 -9.28 -2.24
C ILE A 3 16.66 -8.71 -3.65
N CYS A 4 16.12 -7.52 -3.83
CA CYS A 4 16.17 -6.79 -5.09
C CYS A 4 17.06 -5.54 -4.94
N ARG A 5 18.00 -5.36 -5.85
CA ARG A 5 18.76 -4.14 -6.00
C ARG A 5 17.96 -3.18 -6.87
N VAL A 6 17.49 -2.08 -6.28
CA VAL A 6 16.65 -1.10 -6.96
C VAL A 6 17.50 0.00 -7.61
N THR A 7 18.53 0.45 -6.90
CA THR A 7 19.55 1.39 -7.37
C THR A 7 20.93 0.86 -7.01
N ASP A 8 21.97 1.61 -7.30
CA ASP A 8 23.35 1.22 -6.97
C ASP A 8 23.57 0.98 -5.47
N THR A 9 22.84 1.70 -4.62
CA THR A 9 22.96 1.62 -3.16
C THR A 9 21.73 1.09 -2.46
N ARG A 10 20.56 1.03 -3.14
CA ARG A 10 19.29 0.69 -2.50
C ARG A 10 18.89 -0.76 -2.74
N TYR A 11 18.69 -1.48 -1.65
CA TYR A 11 18.28 -2.88 -1.63
C TYR A 11 16.96 -3.04 -0.89
N THR A 12 16.07 -3.89 -1.39
CA THR A 12 14.73 -4.08 -0.83
C THR A 12 14.35 -5.55 -0.71
N ARG A 13 13.46 -5.87 0.25
CA ARG A 13 12.75 -7.15 0.39
C ARG A 13 11.26 -6.92 0.50
N THR A 14 10.49 -7.98 0.27
CA THR A 14 9.02 -7.92 0.29
C THR A 14 8.46 -9.05 1.13
N ILE A 15 7.50 -8.73 1.99
CA ILE A 15 6.72 -9.66 2.80
C ILE A 15 5.28 -9.60 2.30
N GLN A 16 4.67 -10.73 2.03
CA GLN A 16 3.23 -10.87 1.83
C GLN A 16 2.57 -11.10 3.18
N PHE A 17 1.45 -10.41 3.46
CA PHE A 17 0.73 -10.57 4.71
C PHE A 17 -0.79 -10.69 4.48
N GLN A 18 -1.49 -11.29 5.44
CA GLN A 18 -2.92 -11.53 5.39
C GLN A 18 -3.68 -10.54 6.28
N ASP A 19 -5.01 -10.52 6.13
CA ASP A 19 -5.87 -9.73 7.00
C ASP A 19 -6.01 -10.32 8.40
N ILE A 20 -6.33 -9.43 9.31
CA ILE A 20 -6.90 -9.74 10.62
C ILE A 20 -8.41 -9.50 10.58
N ASN A 21 -9.16 -10.34 11.24
CA ASN A 21 -10.60 -10.17 11.36
C ASN A 21 -10.96 -9.13 12.44
N TYR A 22 -10.65 -7.85 12.14
CA TYR A 22 -10.86 -6.72 13.02
C TYR A 22 -12.35 -6.47 13.33
N GLN A 23 -13.24 -6.74 12.36
CA GLN A 23 -14.67 -6.41 12.51
C GLN A 23 -15.38 -7.22 13.57
N LEU A 24 -14.97 -8.48 13.77
CA LEU A 24 -15.56 -9.40 14.75
C LEU A 24 -14.91 -9.32 16.14
N SER A 25 -13.86 -8.51 16.30
CA SER A 25 -13.15 -8.36 17.58
C SER A 25 -13.94 -7.50 18.57
N GLN A 26 -13.78 -7.76 19.86
CA GLN A 26 -14.33 -6.92 20.94
C GLN A 26 -13.58 -5.57 20.98
N ASN A 27 -14.17 -4.57 21.66
CA ASN A 27 -13.58 -3.22 21.68
C ASN A 27 -12.20 -3.18 22.34
N GLU A 28 -11.97 -3.98 23.38
CA GLU A 28 -10.66 -4.09 24.05
C GLU A 28 -9.60 -4.69 23.12
N ASP A 29 -9.98 -5.73 22.36
CA ASP A 29 -9.10 -6.35 21.35
C ASP A 29 -8.78 -5.37 20.20
N LYS A 30 -9.74 -4.52 19.83
CA LYS A 30 -9.53 -3.48 18.79
C LYS A 30 -8.52 -2.45 19.24
N GLN A 31 -8.58 -2.03 20.51
CA GLN A 31 -7.61 -1.08 21.06
C GLN A 31 -6.21 -1.69 21.12
N ALA A 32 -6.11 -2.92 21.64
CA ALA A 32 -4.83 -3.64 21.69
C ALA A 32 -4.22 -3.86 20.29
N LEU A 33 -5.08 -4.12 19.30
CA LEU A 33 -4.64 -4.25 17.92
C LEU A 33 -4.14 -2.91 17.33
N PHE A 34 -4.85 -1.82 17.63
CA PHE A 34 -4.43 -0.48 17.21
C PHE A 34 -3.09 -0.10 17.83
N ASP A 35 -2.92 -0.29 19.13
CA ASP A 35 -1.67 -0.02 19.84
C ASP A 35 -0.52 -0.88 19.27
N GLY A 36 -0.80 -2.15 18.98
CA GLY A 36 0.16 -3.03 18.32
C GLY A 36 0.56 -2.58 16.92
N TRP A 37 -0.37 -1.98 16.15
CA TRP A 37 -0.05 -1.38 14.86
C TRP A 37 0.78 -0.10 14.98
N CYS A 38 0.52 0.72 16.00
CA CYS A 38 1.36 1.89 16.30
C CYS A 38 2.79 1.45 16.63
N ASP A 39 2.96 0.44 17.47
CA ASP A 39 4.28 -0.13 17.78
C ASP A 39 4.96 -0.72 16.55
N PHE A 40 4.20 -1.40 15.69
CA PHE A 40 4.71 -1.93 14.42
C PHE A 40 5.25 -0.82 13.51
N LEU A 41 4.52 0.28 13.35
CA LEU A 41 4.95 1.41 12.55
C LEU A 41 6.14 2.14 13.17
N ASN A 42 6.17 2.27 14.49
CA ASN A 42 7.28 2.89 15.23
C ASN A 42 8.60 2.09 15.16
N TYR A 43 8.56 0.83 14.72
CA TYR A 43 9.76 0.05 14.42
C TYR A 43 10.61 0.66 13.30
N PHE A 44 9.98 1.30 12.30
CA PHE A 44 10.67 1.84 11.13
C PHE A 44 11.37 3.16 11.46
N ASP A 45 12.68 3.11 11.60
CA ASP A 45 13.51 4.31 11.73
C ASP A 45 13.76 4.99 10.36
N PRO A 46 14.32 6.22 10.32
CA PRO A 46 14.56 6.96 9.08
C PRO A 46 15.46 6.26 8.07
N SER A 47 16.25 5.26 8.50
CA SER A 47 17.14 4.49 7.62
C SER A 47 16.43 3.37 6.86
N ILE A 48 15.15 3.08 7.21
CA ILE A 48 14.33 2.04 6.59
C ILE A 48 13.22 2.70 5.80
N HIS A 49 13.28 2.60 4.48
CA HIS A 49 12.16 2.98 3.62
C HIS A 49 11.20 1.83 3.54
N PHE A 50 9.90 2.09 3.64
CA PHE A 50 8.92 1.04 3.51
C PHE A 50 7.67 1.48 2.75
N GLN A 51 6.96 0.50 2.21
CA GLN A 51 5.82 0.69 1.35
C GLN A 51 4.82 -0.44 1.60
N PHE A 52 3.59 -0.08 1.88
CA PHE A 52 2.46 -1.01 1.80
C PHE A 52 1.87 -0.98 0.40
N SER A 53 1.60 -2.15 -0.15
CA SER A 53 0.97 -2.29 -1.46
C SER A 53 -0.22 -3.24 -1.35
N PHE A 54 -1.35 -2.79 -1.88
CA PHE A 54 -2.59 -3.53 -1.92
C PHE A 54 -2.96 -3.72 -3.39
N PHE A 55 -3.15 -4.97 -3.78
CA PHE A 55 -3.48 -5.35 -5.14
C PHE A 55 -4.82 -6.06 -5.17
N ASP A 56 -5.68 -5.61 -6.07
CA ASP A 56 -6.84 -6.35 -6.51
C ASP A 56 -6.54 -6.83 -7.92
N LEU A 57 -6.06 -8.06 -8.05
CA LEU A 57 -5.69 -8.65 -9.32
C LEU A 57 -6.77 -9.64 -9.76
N ALA A 58 -7.07 -9.65 -11.06
CA ALA A 58 -7.93 -10.66 -11.63
C ALA A 58 -7.32 -12.06 -11.38
N ALA A 59 -8.06 -12.90 -10.65
CA ALA A 59 -7.63 -14.27 -10.44
C ALA A 59 -7.59 -15.01 -11.77
N ASN A 60 -6.54 -15.80 -12.00
CA ASN A 60 -6.53 -16.69 -13.15
C ASN A 60 -7.63 -17.75 -12.95
N PRO A 61 -8.69 -17.80 -13.80
CA PRO A 61 -9.81 -18.70 -13.61
C PRO A 61 -9.36 -20.16 -13.49
N LYS A 62 -8.34 -20.57 -14.25
CA LYS A 62 -7.83 -21.95 -14.25
C LYS A 62 -7.13 -22.31 -12.93
N VAL A 63 -6.34 -21.41 -12.36
CA VAL A 63 -5.67 -21.63 -11.05
C VAL A 63 -6.72 -21.68 -9.94
N PHE A 64 -7.77 -20.91 -10.11
CA PHE A 64 -8.85 -20.83 -9.16
C PHE A 64 -9.76 -22.07 -9.21
N GLU A 65 -10.12 -22.52 -10.41
CA GLU A 65 -10.85 -23.77 -10.60
C GLU A 65 -10.12 -24.97 -10.00
N GLN A 66 -8.79 -25.04 -10.17
CA GLN A 66 -7.97 -26.11 -9.57
C GLN A 66 -7.94 -26.09 -8.03
N ARG A 67 -8.09 -24.93 -7.40
CA ARG A 67 -8.13 -24.80 -5.92
C ARG A 67 -9.50 -25.22 -5.35
N ILE A 68 -10.57 -25.12 -6.14
CA ILE A 68 -11.93 -25.49 -5.74
C ILE A 68 -12.27 -26.91 -6.15
N ASP A 69 -11.43 -27.53 -6.95
CA ASP A 69 -11.65 -28.90 -7.37
C ASP A 69 -11.47 -29.83 -6.17
N ILE A 70 -12.59 -30.35 -5.65
CA ILE A 70 -12.60 -31.31 -4.56
C ILE A 70 -12.54 -32.70 -5.23
N PRO A 71 -11.44 -33.42 -5.11
CA PRO A 71 -11.28 -34.70 -5.80
C PRO A 71 -12.31 -35.72 -5.28
N ALA A 72 -12.87 -36.50 -6.20
CA ALA A 72 -13.74 -37.65 -5.87
C ALA A 72 -12.94 -38.69 -5.05
N GLN A 73 -13.57 -39.21 -4.01
CA GLN A 73 -12.97 -40.25 -3.14
C GLN A 73 -13.56 -41.65 -3.41
N ASN A 74 -14.46 -41.74 -4.40
CA ASN A 74 -15.19 -42.93 -4.77
C ASN A 74 -16.04 -43.51 -3.61
N ASP A 75 -16.69 -42.61 -2.88
CA ASP A 75 -17.64 -42.94 -1.81
C ASP A 75 -19.04 -42.33 -2.08
N ASP A 76 -20.00 -42.60 -1.22
CA ASP A 76 -21.40 -42.14 -1.34
C ASP A 76 -21.56 -40.63 -1.24
N PHE A 77 -20.49 -39.87 -0.88
CA PHE A 77 -20.51 -38.44 -0.70
C PHE A 77 -19.95 -37.65 -1.93
N ASP A 78 -19.58 -38.34 -2.99
CA ASP A 78 -19.01 -37.69 -4.16
C ASP A 78 -19.98 -36.74 -4.86
N SER A 79 -21.29 -37.08 -4.84
CA SER A 79 -22.32 -36.18 -5.34
C SER A 79 -22.39 -34.87 -4.54
N ILE A 80 -22.27 -34.93 -3.23
CA ILE A 80 -22.28 -33.78 -2.30
C ILE A 80 -21.01 -32.92 -2.50
N ARG A 81 -19.85 -33.57 -2.69
CA ARG A 81 -18.58 -32.85 -3.01
C ARG A 81 -18.70 -32.08 -4.32
N ALA A 82 -19.27 -32.69 -5.36
CA ALA A 82 -19.49 -32.05 -6.65
C ALA A 82 -20.46 -30.87 -6.56
N GLU A 83 -21.56 -31.03 -5.81
CA GLU A 83 -22.55 -29.97 -5.57
C GLU A 83 -21.91 -28.80 -4.77
N TYR A 84 -21.16 -29.10 -3.73
CA TYR A 84 -20.42 -28.09 -2.95
C TYR A 84 -19.38 -27.36 -3.78
N ALA A 85 -18.60 -28.05 -4.60
CA ALA A 85 -17.66 -27.44 -5.54
C ALA A 85 -18.37 -26.52 -6.54
N ASN A 86 -19.53 -26.93 -7.06
CA ASN A 86 -20.33 -26.11 -7.97
C ASN A 86 -20.95 -24.89 -7.26
N MET A 87 -21.39 -25.04 -6.03
CA MET A 87 -21.86 -23.92 -5.20
C MET A 87 -20.73 -22.90 -4.98
N LEU A 88 -19.54 -23.35 -4.60
CA LEU A 88 -18.36 -22.49 -4.45
C LEU A 88 -18.02 -21.77 -5.75
N ARG A 89 -17.99 -22.47 -6.89
CA ARG A 89 -17.77 -21.85 -8.21
C ARG A 89 -18.82 -20.78 -8.53
N SER A 90 -20.11 -21.06 -8.21
CA SER A 90 -21.20 -20.12 -8.44
C SER A 90 -21.13 -18.90 -7.53
N GLN A 91 -20.76 -19.07 -6.27
CA GLN A 91 -20.57 -17.96 -5.32
C GLN A 91 -19.42 -17.05 -5.76
N LEU A 92 -18.34 -17.64 -6.27
CA LEU A 92 -17.18 -16.89 -6.76
C LEU A 92 -17.48 -16.16 -8.06
N ALA A 93 -18.27 -16.76 -8.95
CA ALA A 93 -18.73 -16.08 -10.16
C ALA A 93 -19.67 -14.88 -9.85
N ARG A 94 -20.32 -14.89 -8.68
CA ARG A 94 -21.22 -13.81 -8.21
C ARG A 94 -20.53 -12.80 -7.29
N GLY A 95 -19.42 -13.16 -6.65
CA GLY A 95 -18.72 -12.32 -5.68
C GLY A 95 -17.37 -11.86 -6.21
N ASN A 96 -17.04 -10.58 -5.99
CA ASN A 96 -15.76 -9.95 -6.27
C ASN A 96 -15.19 -10.09 -7.69
N ASN A 97 -15.99 -10.38 -8.70
CA ASN A 97 -15.56 -10.51 -10.11
C ASN A 97 -14.26 -11.32 -10.32
N GLY A 98 -13.98 -12.29 -9.45
CA GLY A 98 -12.74 -13.08 -9.50
C GLY A 98 -11.48 -12.31 -9.09
N LEU A 99 -11.59 -11.20 -8.38
CA LEU A 99 -10.44 -10.44 -7.88
C LEU A 99 -9.86 -11.08 -6.62
N GLN A 100 -8.54 -11.18 -6.56
CA GLN A 100 -7.79 -11.60 -5.38
C GLN A 100 -7.14 -10.38 -4.75
N LYS A 101 -7.52 -10.08 -3.51
CA LYS A 101 -6.89 -9.04 -2.70
C LYS A 101 -5.57 -9.58 -2.11
N GLN A 102 -4.48 -8.95 -2.48
CA GLN A 102 -3.14 -9.30 -2.01
C GLN A 102 -2.49 -8.10 -1.34
N LYS A 103 -1.74 -8.34 -0.26
CA LYS A 103 -1.14 -7.29 0.56
C LYS A 103 0.33 -7.56 0.76
N TYR A 104 1.12 -6.53 0.54
CA TYR A 104 2.57 -6.61 0.60
C TYR A 104 3.16 -5.45 1.40
N LEU A 105 4.17 -5.76 2.19
CA LEU A 105 5.08 -4.80 2.79
C LEU A 105 6.44 -4.95 2.11
N THR A 106 6.85 -3.93 1.37
CA THR A 106 8.19 -3.83 0.83
C THR A 106 8.99 -2.86 1.69
N PHE A 107 10.15 -3.30 2.16
CA PHE A 107 11.06 -2.49 2.94
C PHE A 107 12.45 -2.51 2.33
N GLY A 108 13.20 -1.45 2.54
CA GLY A 108 14.51 -1.28 1.92
C GLY A 108 15.43 -0.38 2.73
N ILE A 109 16.69 -0.56 2.47
CA ILE A 109 17.79 0.20 3.08
C ILE A 109 18.78 0.62 2.02
N GLU A 110 19.59 1.62 2.34
CA GLU A 110 20.78 1.92 1.58
C GLU A 110 22.00 1.21 2.18
N ALA A 111 22.86 0.68 1.30
CA ALA A 111 24.09 0.01 1.67
C ALA A 111 25.09 0.04 0.53
N ASP A 112 26.38 0.11 0.87
CA ASP A 112 27.48 0.17 -0.09
C ASP A 112 27.73 -1.17 -0.80
N SER A 113 27.23 -2.26 -0.27
CA SER A 113 27.41 -3.58 -0.85
C SER A 113 26.21 -4.51 -0.58
N TYR A 114 26.02 -5.47 -1.50
CA TYR A 114 25.02 -6.52 -1.35
C TYR A 114 25.20 -7.32 -0.03
N LYS A 115 26.44 -7.63 0.37
CA LYS A 115 26.70 -8.40 1.58
C LYS A 115 26.24 -7.66 2.84
N ALA A 116 26.53 -6.37 2.92
CA ALA A 116 26.07 -5.52 4.02
C ALA A 116 24.53 -5.39 4.03
N ALA A 117 23.93 -5.15 2.84
CA ALA A 117 22.50 -5.09 2.68
C ALA A 117 21.80 -6.38 3.12
N LYS A 118 22.32 -7.53 2.70
CA LYS A 118 21.74 -8.84 3.00
C LYS A 118 21.62 -9.07 4.50
N THR A 119 22.70 -8.92 5.24
CA THR A 119 22.72 -9.14 6.70
C THR A 119 21.70 -8.26 7.42
N ARG A 120 21.63 -6.98 7.02
CA ARG A 120 20.71 -6.03 7.65
C ARG A 120 19.25 -6.31 7.26
N LEU A 121 18.96 -6.58 5.99
CA LEU A 121 17.61 -6.89 5.51
C LEU A 121 17.06 -8.20 6.10
N GLU A 122 17.89 -9.23 6.27
CA GLU A 122 17.50 -10.48 6.92
C GLU A 122 17.12 -10.27 8.39
N ARG A 123 17.84 -9.41 9.11
CA ARG A 123 17.49 -9.05 10.48
C ARG A 123 16.15 -8.29 10.53
N ILE A 124 15.99 -7.26 9.70
CA ILE A 124 14.72 -6.47 9.62
C ILE A 124 13.56 -7.41 9.28
N GLU A 125 13.74 -8.34 8.35
CA GLU A 125 12.71 -9.31 7.97
C GLU A 125 12.27 -10.16 9.16
N LEU A 126 13.20 -10.70 9.93
CA LEU A 126 12.88 -11.50 11.11
C LEU A 126 12.11 -10.68 12.15
N ASP A 127 12.52 -9.44 12.40
CA ASP A 127 11.85 -8.54 13.32
C ASP A 127 10.41 -8.22 12.84
N LEU A 128 10.23 -7.92 11.56
CA LEU A 128 8.92 -7.65 10.96
C LEU A 128 7.99 -8.88 11.00
N LEU A 129 8.50 -10.06 10.67
CA LEU A 129 7.72 -11.31 10.76
C LEU A 129 7.30 -11.60 12.21
N ASN A 130 8.16 -11.32 13.18
CA ASN A 130 7.82 -11.46 14.61
C ASN A 130 6.77 -10.42 15.03
N ASN A 131 6.85 -9.18 14.54
CA ASN A 131 5.87 -8.15 14.83
C ASN A 131 4.50 -8.50 14.20
N PHE A 132 4.46 -8.98 12.96
CA PHE A 132 3.22 -9.50 12.36
C PHE A 132 2.63 -10.65 13.18
N ARG A 133 3.47 -11.56 13.67
CA ARG A 133 3.00 -12.69 14.53
C ARG A 133 2.40 -12.19 15.84
N LYS A 134 2.98 -11.15 16.48
CA LYS A 134 2.40 -10.53 17.69
C LYS A 134 1.04 -9.92 17.41
N LEU A 135 0.82 -9.36 16.24
CA LEU A 135 -0.47 -8.85 15.78
C LEU A 135 -1.46 -9.94 15.38
N GLY A 136 -1.06 -11.22 15.41
CA GLY A 136 -1.89 -12.32 14.91
C GLY A 136 -2.00 -12.39 13.38
N VAL A 137 -1.18 -11.64 12.65
CA VAL A 137 -1.16 -11.59 11.18
C VAL A 137 -0.27 -12.69 10.64
N GLN A 138 -0.79 -13.49 9.71
CA GLN A 138 0.05 -14.41 8.96
C GLN A 138 0.84 -13.63 7.90
N ALA A 139 2.14 -13.80 7.90
CA ALA A 139 3.04 -13.11 6.99
C ALA A 139 4.14 -14.05 6.48
N LYS A 140 4.56 -13.86 5.23
CA LYS A 140 5.55 -14.68 4.55
C LYS A 140 6.48 -13.80 3.72
N ALA A 141 7.78 -13.97 3.89
CA ALA A 141 8.77 -13.34 3.02
C ALA A 141 8.72 -13.95 1.61
N LEU A 142 8.81 -13.10 0.59
CA LEU A 142 8.88 -13.54 -0.79
C LEU A 142 10.33 -13.91 -1.13
N ASP A 143 10.48 -15.05 -1.79
CA ASP A 143 11.74 -15.39 -2.46
C ASP A 143 11.91 -14.62 -3.79
N GLY A 144 13.03 -14.81 -4.46
CA GLY A 144 13.32 -14.09 -5.70
C GLY A 144 12.32 -14.38 -6.83
N LYS A 145 11.86 -15.63 -6.96
CA LYS A 145 10.89 -16.01 -7.99
C LYS A 145 9.51 -15.44 -7.69
N ALA A 146 9.02 -15.58 -6.46
CA ALA A 146 7.74 -15.02 -6.04
C ALA A 146 7.71 -13.49 -6.17
N ARG A 147 8.85 -12.83 -5.94
CA ARG A 147 8.96 -11.38 -6.14
C ARG A 147 8.91 -10.98 -7.61
N LEU A 148 9.57 -11.74 -8.50
CA LEU A 148 9.48 -11.52 -9.95
C LEU A 148 8.06 -11.77 -10.45
N GLU A 149 7.39 -12.81 -9.95
CA GLU A 149 5.99 -13.10 -10.27
C GLU A 149 5.06 -11.95 -9.85
N LEU A 150 5.28 -11.38 -8.65
CA LEU A 150 4.56 -10.19 -8.21
C LEU A 150 4.77 -9.01 -9.15
N MET A 151 6.02 -8.71 -9.52
CA MET A 151 6.34 -7.61 -10.44
C MET A 151 5.77 -7.83 -11.83
N HIS A 152 5.81 -9.07 -12.34
CA HIS A 152 5.16 -9.45 -13.58
C HIS A 152 3.65 -9.20 -13.51
N GLY A 153 2.99 -9.61 -12.43
CA GLY A 153 1.56 -9.36 -12.20
C GLY A 153 1.20 -7.88 -12.25
N ILE A 154 2.03 -7.01 -11.65
CA ILE A 154 1.85 -5.55 -11.69
C ILE A 154 1.96 -5.01 -13.13
N CYS A 155 2.93 -5.50 -13.90
CA CYS A 155 3.15 -5.07 -15.27
C CYS A 155 2.15 -5.65 -16.28
N HIS A 156 1.41 -6.69 -15.89
CA HIS A 156 0.46 -7.43 -16.72
C HIS A 156 -0.94 -7.49 -16.06
N MET A 157 -1.32 -6.43 -15.36
CA MET A 157 -2.66 -6.31 -14.76
C MET A 157 -3.73 -6.48 -15.85
N ASP A 158 -4.82 -7.17 -15.53
CA ASP A 158 -5.92 -7.52 -16.43
C ASP A 158 -5.54 -8.40 -17.65
N THR A 159 -4.27 -8.77 -17.82
CA THR A 159 -3.87 -9.80 -18.76
C THR A 159 -3.59 -11.08 -17.97
N GLN A 160 -4.18 -12.17 -18.39
CA GLN A 160 -3.97 -13.46 -17.72
C GLN A 160 -2.70 -14.17 -18.25
N GLU A 161 -1.67 -13.39 -18.58
CA GLU A 161 -0.41 -13.95 -19.04
C GLU A 161 0.29 -14.69 -17.90
N PRO A 162 0.54 -15.99 -18.04
CA PRO A 162 1.20 -16.75 -16.98
C PRO A 162 2.66 -16.35 -16.88
N PHE A 163 3.13 -16.10 -15.65
CA PHE A 163 4.54 -15.88 -15.39
C PHE A 163 5.34 -17.17 -15.65
N ARG A 164 6.27 -17.12 -16.59
CA ARG A 164 7.15 -18.23 -16.94
C ARG A 164 8.58 -17.81 -16.71
N PHE A 165 9.21 -18.37 -15.67
CA PHE A 165 10.57 -18.02 -15.30
C PHE A 165 11.26 -19.22 -14.62
N ASP A 166 12.50 -19.47 -15.04
CA ASP A 166 13.43 -20.37 -14.37
C ASP A 166 14.83 -19.72 -14.32
N TRP A 167 15.51 -19.83 -13.19
CA TRP A 167 16.84 -19.27 -12.99
C TRP A 167 17.88 -19.81 -13.98
N SER A 168 17.71 -21.05 -14.43
CA SER A 168 18.60 -21.70 -15.42
C SER A 168 18.56 -21.01 -16.79
N TRP A 169 17.53 -20.25 -17.10
CA TRP A 169 17.40 -19.59 -18.39
C TRP A 169 18.24 -18.33 -18.54
N LEU A 170 18.58 -17.64 -17.43
CA LEU A 170 19.28 -16.35 -17.48
C LEU A 170 20.63 -16.44 -18.17
N VAL A 171 21.47 -17.40 -17.77
CA VAL A 171 22.84 -17.50 -18.29
C VAL A 171 22.88 -17.89 -19.78
N PRO A 172 22.14 -18.92 -20.24
CA PRO A 172 22.18 -19.30 -21.64
C PRO A 172 21.49 -18.31 -22.59
N SER A 173 20.44 -17.60 -22.12
CA SER A 173 19.69 -16.66 -22.96
C SER A 173 20.32 -15.28 -23.05
N GLY A 174 21.17 -14.90 -22.11
CA GLY A 174 21.68 -13.55 -21.96
C GLY A 174 20.63 -12.52 -21.49
N LEU A 175 19.42 -13.01 -21.12
CA LEU A 175 18.34 -12.17 -20.60
C LEU A 175 18.59 -11.82 -19.14
N THR A 176 18.00 -10.73 -18.71
CA THR A 176 17.97 -10.28 -17.31
C THR A 176 16.64 -10.59 -16.66
N THR A 177 16.53 -10.48 -15.35
CA THR A 177 15.25 -10.63 -14.65
C THR A 177 14.22 -9.60 -15.09
N GLN A 178 14.65 -8.43 -15.57
CA GLN A 178 13.76 -7.37 -16.06
C GLN A 178 13.03 -7.78 -17.35
N ASP A 179 13.68 -8.55 -18.21
CA ASP A 179 13.08 -9.01 -19.47
C ASP A 179 11.88 -9.95 -19.27
N PHE A 180 11.83 -10.63 -18.11
CA PHE A 180 10.71 -11.52 -17.74
C PHE A 180 9.55 -10.81 -17.06
N ILE A 181 9.73 -9.58 -16.58
CA ILE A 181 8.68 -8.80 -15.92
C ILE A 181 8.19 -7.62 -16.75
N ALA A 182 8.98 -7.18 -17.73
CA ALA A 182 8.66 -6.00 -18.53
C ALA A 182 7.41 -6.26 -19.40
N PRO A 183 6.48 -5.30 -19.46
CA PRO A 183 5.36 -5.37 -20.40
C PRO A 183 5.83 -5.12 -21.83
N SER A 184 5.02 -5.49 -22.79
CA SER A 184 5.33 -5.34 -24.23
C SER A 184 5.53 -3.87 -24.65
N SER A 185 4.87 -2.92 -23.97
CA SER A 185 4.98 -1.48 -24.23
C SER A 185 4.47 -0.64 -23.09
N PHE A 186 5.01 0.58 -22.99
CA PHE A 186 4.43 1.69 -22.24
C PHE A 186 4.05 2.81 -23.21
N GLU A 187 2.85 3.34 -23.09
CA GLU A 187 2.34 4.40 -23.95
C GLU A 187 1.70 5.51 -23.13
N PHE A 188 2.21 6.74 -23.26
CA PHE A 188 1.75 7.93 -22.59
C PHE A 188 1.29 8.94 -23.64
N LYS A 189 -0.01 8.88 -24.02
CA LYS A 189 -0.58 9.75 -25.07
C LYS A 189 -1.20 11.01 -24.52
N ASP A 190 -1.75 10.94 -23.33
CA ASP A 190 -2.38 12.07 -22.66
C ASP A 190 -1.88 12.21 -21.21
N GLY A 191 -2.20 13.33 -20.57
CA GLY A 191 -1.78 13.59 -19.19
C GLY A 191 -2.64 12.92 -18.11
N ARG A 192 -3.66 12.15 -18.48
CA ARG A 192 -4.60 11.53 -17.54
C ARG A 192 -4.53 10.02 -17.52
N THR A 193 -4.26 9.42 -18.69
CA THR A 193 -4.22 7.97 -18.85
C THR A 193 -2.91 7.55 -19.51
N PHE A 194 -2.51 6.31 -19.25
CA PHE A 194 -1.40 5.66 -19.90
C PHE A 194 -1.77 4.20 -20.19
N ARG A 195 -1.00 3.56 -21.02
CA ARG A 195 -1.25 2.16 -21.37
C ARG A 195 0.00 1.31 -21.08
N ILE A 196 -0.24 0.16 -20.46
CA ILE A 196 0.76 -0.87 -20.22
C ILE A 196 0.36 -2.08 -21.08
N GLY A 197 1.11 -2.38 -22.14
CA GLY A 197 0.71 -3.40 -23.11
C GLY A 197 -0.66 -3.08 -23.72
N LYS A 198 -1.68 -3.88 -23.40
CA LYS A 198 -3.06 -3.70 -23.85
C LYS A 198 -3.97 -3.05 -22.82
N THR A 199 -3.51 -2.86 -21.59
CA THR A 199 -4.29 -2.40 -20.46
C THR A 199 -4.24 -0.88 -20.34
N TYR A 200 -5.39 -0.24 -20.27
CA TYR A 200 -5.48 1.19 -19.95
C TYR A 200 -5.36 1.40 -18.46
N CYS A 201 -4.56 2.38 -18.08
CA CYS A 201 -4.27 2.72 -16.69
C CYS A 201 -4.52 4.20 -16.44
N ALA A 202 -4.99 4.51 -15.23
CA ALA A 202 -5.05 5.88 -14.71
C ALA A 202 -4.38 5.92 -13.33
N ALA A 203 -3.48 6.87 -13.13
CA ALA A 203 -2.84 7.10 -11.85
C ALA A 203 -3.48 8.29 -11.14
N SER A 204 -3.79 8.11 -9.87
CA SER A 204 -4.29 9.14 -8.96
C SER A 204 -3.43 9.15 -7.70
N TYR A 205 -3.38 10.27 -7.03
CA TYR A 205 -2.75 10.37 -5.71
C TYR A 205 -3.73 10.97 -4.71
N LEU A 206 -3.59 10.59 -3.45
CA LEU A 206 -4.41 11.15 -2.38
C LEU A 206 -3.73 12.41 -1.83
N GLN A 207 -4.45 13.51 -1.87
CA GLN A 207 -4.07 14.75 -1.17
C GLN A 207 -4.95 14.89 0.07
N ILE A 208 -4.33 14.85 1.25
CA ILE A 208 -5.03 15.00 2.53
C ILE A 208 -5.15 16.49 2.82
N LEU A 209 -6.37 17.00 2.82
CA LEU A 209 -6.68 18.39 3.14
C LEU A 209 -7.35 18.55 4.51
N ALA A 210 -7.81 17.45 5.09
CA ALA A 210 -8.42 17.42 6.42
C ALA A 210 -7.35 17.16 7.50
N PRO A 211 -7.51 17.73 8.71
CA PRO A 211 -6.59 17.49 9.81
C PRO A 211 -6.61 16.05 10.30
N GLU A 212 -7.74 15.37 10.15
CA GLU A 212 -7.92 13.98 10.53
C GLU A 212 -8.51 13.17 9.38
N LEU A 213 -8.09 11.92 9.27
CA LEU A 213 -8.68 10.94 8.36
C LEU A 213 -9.39 9.87 9.19
N SER A 214 -10.61 9.54 8.78
CA SER A 214 -11.30 8.40 9.36
C SER A 214 -10.63 7.09 8.91
N ASP A 215 -10.68 6.08 9.77
CA ASP A 215 -10.22 4.71 9.48
C ASP A 215 -10.91 4.07 8.25
N ARG A 216 -12.03 4.64 7.81
CA ARG A 216 -12.78 4.24 6.62
C ARG A 216 -12.33 4.94 5.32
N ALA A 217 -11.43 5.90 5.40
CA ALA A 217 -11.06 6.73 4.24
C ALA A 217 -10.56 5.93 3.03
N LEU A 218 -9.85 4.83 3.25
CA LEU A 218 -9.35 3.95 2.19
C LEU A 218 -10.29 2.79 1.86
N LYS A 219 -11.30 2.53 2.69
CA LYS A 219 -12.19 1.37 2.51
C LYS A 219 -12.87 1.37 1.15
N ASN A 220 -13.42 2.51 0.74
CA ASN A 220 -14.14 2.62 -0.52
C ASN A 220 -13.25 2.33 -1.73
N PHE A 221 -11.97 2.69 -1.67
CA PHE A 221 -11.01 2.37 -2.74
C PHE A 221 -10.64 0.88 -2.73
N LEU A 222 -10.41 0.30 -1.55
CA LEU A 222 -10.04 -1.12 -1.41
C LEU A 222 -11.21 -2.08 -1.66
N ASP A 223 -12.45 -1.60 -1.60
CA ASP A 223 -13.66 -2.38 -1.87
C ASP A 223 -14.16 -2.22 -3.32
N MET A 224 -13.44 -1.48 -4.17
CA MET A 224 -13.80 -1.37 -5.59
C MET A 224 -13.68 -2.72 -6.31
N GLU A 225 -14.68 -3.05 -7.13
CA GLU A 225 -14.71 -4.27 -7.97
C GLU A 225 -13.95 -4.07 -9.30
N SER A 226 -12.72 -3.55 -9.22
CA SER A 226 -11.86 -3.34 -10.40
C SER A 226 -10.42 -3.69 -10.07
N SER A 227 -9.63 -4.04 -11.07
CA SER A 227 -8.20 -4.23 -10.86
C SER A 227 -7.55 -2.93 -10.41
N LEU A 228 -7.02 -2.96 -9.21
CA LEU A 228 -6.54 -1.79 -8.49
C LEU A 228 -5.19 -2.07 -7.85
N LEU A 229 -4.30 -1.11 -7.96
CA LEU A 229 -3.06 -1.04 -7.18
C LEU A 229 -3.11 0.19 -6.29
N VAL A 230 -3.10 0.00 -4.98
CA VAL A 230 -2.89 1.07 -4.01
C VAL A 230 -1.50 0.92 -3.41
N SER A 231 -0.69 1.94 -3.50
CA SER A 231 0.68 1.96 -2.99
C SER A 231 0.86 3.12 -2.01
N MET A 232 1.16 2.77 -0.76
CA MET A 232 1.44 3.71 0.32
C MET A 232 2.94 3.74 0.58
N HIS A 233 3.61 4.77 0.11
CA HIS A 233 5.02 5.01 0.42
C HIS A 233 5.14 5.80 1.71
N ILE A 234 5.85 5.25 2.67
CA ILE A 234 5.98 5.81 4.01
C ILE A 234 7.45 6.01 4.33
N HIS A 235 7.77 7.20 4.80
CA HIS A 235 9.10 7.56 5.24
C HIS A 235 9.05 8.14 6.65
N SER A 236 9.77 7.52 7.57
CA SER A 236 9.91 8.00 8.95
C SER A 236 10.89 9.17 8.96
N LEU A 237 10.50 10.29 9.55
CA LEU A 237 11.41 11.42 9.76
C LEU A 237 12.25 11.22 11.03
N ASP A 238 13.47 11.72 10.99
CA ASP A 238 14.26 11.88 12.20
C ASP A 238 13.54 12.82 13.17
N GLN A 239 13.61 12.52 14.48
CA GLN A 239 12.87 13.28 15.48
C GLN A 239 13.28 14.76 15.52
N ALA A 240 14.56 15.07 15.34
CA ALA A 240 15.03 16.45 15.31
C ALA A 240 14.51 17.18 14.05
N GLU A 241 14.48 16.50 12.92
CA GLU A 241 13.93 17.02 11.66
C GLU A 241 12.42 17.21 11.76
N ALA A 242 11.69 16.26 12.33
CA ALA A 242 10.25 16.36 12.58
C ALA A 242 9.91 17.57 13.45
N VAL A 243 10.57 17.72 14.59
CA VAL A 243 10.40 18.86 15.50
C VAL A 243 10.71 20.18 14.79
N LYS A 244 11.79 20.24 13.99
CA LYS A 244 12.17 21.44 13.21
C LYS A 244 11.09 21.78 12.19
N THR A 245 10.58 20.77 11.47
CA THR A 245 9.54 20.95 10.46
C THR A 245 8.24 21.50 11.08
N ILE A 246 7.79 20.94 12.20
CA ILE A 246 6.58 21.42 12.88
C ILE A 246 6.78 22.84 13.43
N LYS A 247 7.92 23.14 14.05
CA LYS A 247 8.22 24.51 14.51
C LYS A 247 8.20 25.53 13.37
N HIS A 248 8.74 25.15 12.20
CA HIS A 248 8.68 26.00 11.01
C HIS A 248 7.23 26.23 10.55
N LYS A 249 6.41 25.18 10.53
CA LYS A 249 4.98 25.29 10.20
C LYS A 249 4.20 26.15 11.19
N ILE A 250 4.44 26.02 12.48
CA ILE A 250 3.83 26.89 13.51
C ILE A 250 4.20 28.36 13.22
N THR A 251 5.46 28.64 12.91
CA THR A 251 5.92 30.01 12.60
C THR A 251 5.26 30.55 11.33
N GLU A 252 5.08 29.73 10.28
CA GLU A 252 4.35 30.12 9.07
C GLU A 252 2.87 30.43 9.38
N LEU A 253 2.21 29.58 10.16
CA LEU A 253 0.82 29.79 10.57
C LEU A 253 0.66 31.07 11.40
N ASP A 254 1.56 31.33 12.34
CA ASP A 254 1.55 32.57 13.15
C ASP A 254 1.76 33.82 12.26
N ARG A 255 2.65 33.74 11.26
CA ARG A 255 2.82 34.85 10.28
C ARG A 255 1.55 35.07 9.47
N THR A 256 0.95 34.02 8.94
CA THR A 256 -0.30 34.11 8.19
C THR A 256 -1.43 34.69 9.05
N LYS A 257 -1.53 34.26 10.31
CA LYS A 257 -2.46 34.80 11.29
C LYS A 257 -2.28 36.30 11.47
N ILE A 258 -1.05 36.78 11.66
CA ILE A 258 -0.74 38.21 11.80
C ILE A 258 -1.08 38.98 10.50
N GLU A 259 -0.84 38.39 9.33
CA GLU A 259 -1.19 39.04 8.05
C GLU A 259 -2.71 39.18 7.86
N GLU A 260 -3.48 38.14 8.19
CA GLU A 260 -4.94 38.19 8.13
C GLU A 260 -5.52 39.18 9.15
N GLN A 261 -4.99 39.24 10.39
CA GLN A 261 -5.35 40.25 11.37
C GLN A 261 -5.08 41.67 10.86
N LYS A 262 -3.94 41.93 10.24
CA LYS A 262 -3.61 43.25 9.63
C LYS A 262 -4.58 43.59 8.49
N LYS A 263 -4.99 42.62 7.68
CA LYS A 263 -5.99 42.82 6.64
C LYS A 263 -7.37 43.16 7.22
N ALA A 264 -7.81 42.43 8.27
CA ALA A 264 -9.08 42.68 8.94
C ALA A 264 -9.13 44.09 9.52
N VAL A 265 -8.09 44.51 10.24
CA VAL A 265 -7.99 45.86 10.79
C VAL A 265 -8.04 46.95 9.71
N ARG A 266 -7.32 46.75 8.57
CA ARG A 266 -7.36 47.68 7.42
C ARG A 266 -8.75 47.77 6.78
N ALA A 267 -9.54 46.69 6.85
CA ALA A 267 -10.90 46.62 6.34
C ALA A 267 -11.96 47.11 7.37
N GLY A 268 -11.52 47.57 8.57
CA GLY A 268 -12.40 48.09 9.62
C GLY A 268 -13.05 47.01 10.48
N TYR A 269 -12.54 45.77 10.46
CA TYR A 269 -13.00 44.67 11.30
C TYR A 269 -12.15 44.53 12.56
N ASP A 270 -12.69 43.83 13.56
CA ASP A 270 -12.01 43.57 14.82
C ASP A 270 -10.80 42.64 14.64
N MET A 271 -9.74 42.82 15.43
CA MET A 271 -8.51 41.99 15.37
C MET A 271 -8.76 40.52 15.73
N ASP A 272 -9.87 40.21 16.40
CA ASP A 272 -10.22 38.87 16.85
C ASP A 272 -10.87 38.01 15.76
N ILE A 273 -11.17 38.59 14.59
CA ILE A 273 -11.70 37.84 13.45
C ILE A 273 -10.55 37.14 12.70
N ILE A 274 -10.25 35.93 13.16
CA ILE A 274 -9.29 35.03 12.52
C ILE A 274 -10.10 33.95 11.80
N PRO A 275 -9.75 33.56 10.56
CA PRO A 275 -10.33 32.37 9.94
C PRO A 275 -10.21 31.16 10.89
N SER A 276 -11.34 30.51 11.17
CA SER A 276 -11.42 29.37 12.11
C SER A 276 -10.37 28.30 11.83
N ASP A 277 -10.11 28.05 10.55
CA ASP A 277 -9.17 27.04 10.08
C ASP A 277 -7.73 27.34 10.52
N LEU A 278 -7.30 28.60 10.49
CA LEU A 278 -5.95 29.01 10.93
C LEU A 278 -5.77 28.86 12.44
N ALA A 279 -6.83 29.10 13.23
CA ALA A 279 -6.78 28.89 14.66
C ALA A 279 -6.65 27.39 14.99
N THR A 280 -7.48 26.57 14.38
CA THR A 280 -7.49 25.11 14.56
C THR A 280 -6.15 24.50 14.15
N TYR A 281 -5.64 24.79 12.96
CA TYR A 281 -4.34 24.26 12.50
C TYR A 281 -3.17 24.70 13.41
N GLY A 282 -3.22 25.92 13.96
CA GLY A 282 -2.20 26.40 14.90
C GLY A 282 -2.18 25.62 16.21
N GLU A 283 -3.35 25.28 16.76
CA GLU A 283 -3.48 24.49 17.98
C GLU A 283 -3.08 23.03 17.75
N GLU A 284 -3.53 22.43 16.66
CA GLU A 284 -3.17 21.06 16.27
C GLU A 284 -1.67 20.91 16.05
N ALA A 285 -1.03 21.86 15.35
CA ALA A 285 0.42 21.85 15.18
C ALA A 285 1.19 21.94 16.49
N LYS A 286 0.69 22.72 17.48
CA LYS A 286 1.28 22.80 18.83
C LYS A 286 1.09 21.49 19.60
N LYS A 287 -0.09 20.88 19.52
CA LYS A 287 -0.37 19.57 20.12
C LYS A 287 0.56 18.50 19.53
N LEU A 288 0.65 18.42 18.18
CA LEU A 288 1.56 17.50 17.51
C LEU A 288 3.02 17.69 17.93
N LEU A 289 3.46 18.95 18.11
CA LEU A 289 4.81 19.23 18.64
C LEU A 289 5.00 18.69 20.05
N GLN A 290 4.00 18.82 20.91
CA GLN A 290 4.02 18.30 22.26
C GLN A 290 4.08 16.77 22.26
N ASP A 291 3.27 16.10 21.44
CA ASP A 291 3.22 14.64 21.32
C ASP A 291 4.56 14.09 20.85
N LEU A 292 5.17 14.71 19.83
CA LEU A 292 6.51 14.35 19.35
C LEU A 292 7.60 14.50 20.43
N GLN A 293 7.48 15.50 21.32
CA GLN A 293 8.48 15.75 22.36
C GLN A 293 8.28 14.93 23.64
N SER A 294 7.03 14.61 24.00
CA SER A 294 6.70 13.98 25.28
C SER A 294 6.45 12.47 25.19
N HIS A 295 5.94 11.98 24.06
CA HIS A 295 5.51 10.60 23.92
C HIS A 295 6.42 9.75 23.02
N ASN A 296 7.55 10.29 22.55
CA ASN A 296 8.48 9.62 21.63
C ASN A 296 7.79 9.08 20.37
N GLU A 297 6.73 9.76 19.93
CA GLU A 297 6.02 9.44 18.69
C GLU A 297 6.87 9.76 17.48
N ARG A 298 6.61 9.08 16.38
CA ARG A 298 7.31 9.31 15.11
C ARG A 298 6.41 10.02 14.13
N MET A 299 7.00 10.93 13.38
CA MET A 299 6.35 11.60 12.25
C MET A 299 6.69 10.86 10.97
N PHE A 300 5.66 10.61 10.17
CA PHE A 300 5.79 9.95 8.88
C PHE A 300 5.38 10.87 7.74
N LEU A 301 6.13 10.82 6.66
CA LEU A 301 5.70 11.36 5.37
C LEU A 301 5.00 10.25 4.60
N LEU A 302 3.78 10.51 4.17
CA LEU A 302 2.95 9.56 3.43
C LEU A 302 2.70 10.06 2.02
N THR A 303 2.98 9.20 1.04
CA THR A 303 2.53 9.39 -0.35
C THR A 303 1.70 8.17 -0.74
N LEU A 304 0.44 8.40 -1.10
CA LEU A 304 -0.48 7.35 -1.51
C LEU A 304 -0.79 7.52 -2.99
N VAL A 305 -0.47 6.48 -3.77
CA VAL A 305 -0.71 6.40 -5.21
C VAL A 305 -1.71 5.28 -5.47
N ILE A 306 -2.69 5.56 -6.30
CA ILE A 306 -3.71 4.61 -6.73
C ILE A 306 -3.60 4.48 -8.25
N ILE A 307 -3.39 3.26 -8.73
CA ILE A 307 -3.43 2.93 -10.16
C ILE A 307 -4.66 2.05 -10.39
N ASN A 308 -5.56 2.55 -11.21
CA ASN A 308 -6.74 1.83 -11.66
C ASN A 308 -6.51 1.35 -13.10
N THR A 309 -6.93 0.13 -13.40
CA THR A 309 -6.75 -0.46 -14.72
C THR A 309 -8.06 -0.93 -15.31
N CYS A 310 -8.16 -0.86 -16.64
CA CYS A 310 -9.29 -1.38 -17.41
C CYS A 310 -8.85 -1.87 -18.78
N LEU A 311 -9.43 -2.97 -19.23
CA LEU A 311 -9.24 -3.46 -20.60
C LEU A 311 -10.00 -2.65 -21.64
N LEU A 312 -11.10 -2.02 -21.23
CA LEU A 312 -11.97 -1.18 -22.06
C LEU A 312 -12.07 0.22 -21.46
N TYR A 313 -12.06 1.24 -22.31
CA TYR A 313 -12.12 2.66 -21.97
C TYR A 313 -13.40 3.10 -21.22
N THR A 314 -14.23 2.20 -20.74
CA THR A 314 -15.54 2.44 -20.16
C THR A 314 -15.61 2.40 -18.64
N SER A 315 -14.49 2.24 -17.93
CA SER A 315 -14.50 2.25 -16.47
C SER A 315 -14.64 3.67 -15.93
N PRO A 316 -15.56 3.93 -14.97
CA PRO A 316 -15.64 5.23 -14.30
C PRO A 316 -14.32 5.51 -13.57
N SER A 317 -13.83 6.74 -13.69
CA SER A 317 -12.63 7.20 -13.01
C SER A 317 -12.83 7.17 -11.49
N PRO A 318 -11.80 6.88 -10.67
CA PRO A 318 -11.88 7.09 -9.22
C PRO A 318 -12.33 8.49 -8.80
N ARG A 319 -12.17 9.49 -9.68
CA ARG A 319 -12.69 10.85 -9.47
C ARG A 319 -14.20 10.94 -9.51
N ASP A 320 -14.88 10.04 -10.21
CA ASP A 320 -16.34 10.04 -10.32
C ASP A 320 -16.99 9.57 -9.01
N TYR A 321 -16.26 8.79 -8.19
CA TYR A 321 -16.70 8.36 -6.86
C TYR A 321 -16.30 9.33 -5.75
N ALA A 322 -15.31 10.18 -5.95
CA ALA A 322 -14.88 11.17 -4.94
C ALA A 322 -15.73 12.47 -4.99
N ALA A 323 -16.58 12.63 -5.99
CA ALA A 323 -17.46 13.79 -6.17
C ALA A 323 -18.92 13.53 -5.72
N SER A 324 -19.26 12.33 -5.31
CA SER A 324 -20.53 11.92 -4.70
C SER A 324 -20.37 11.68 -3.20
#